data_a194acce8ed984a2ccb3219bd5047985
#
_entry.id   a194acce8ed984a2ccb3219bd5047985
#
_cell.length_a   1.000
_cell.length_b   1.000
_cell.length_c   1.000
_cell.angle_alpha   90.00
_cell.angle_beta   90.00
_cell.angle_gamma   90.00
#
_symmetry.space_group_name_H-M   'P 1'
#
loop_
_entity.id
_entity.type
_entity.pdbx_description
1 polymer ?
#
loop_
_entity_poly.entity_id
_entity_poly.type
_entity_poly.pdbx_seq_one_letter_code
_entity_poly.pdbx_strand_id
1 'polypeptide(L)'
;MTPTRLFDFIEYQNKKAPLEKAFTTKYNGVWESLNTQQFCNQSHQISRALLSLGIKPQDKIAMISSTNRTEWNLIDIGLLAIGAVNVPLYPTITSEDYEYILNHSESQYCFVSDQEVYDKVLAIKDKVKSLKKIYSFNSIEGCANWKELLEIGDNTENDEAVRKRKVAVLPTDLATIIYTSGTTGTPKGVMLSHENVVSNVLSSSTRLPLTIGDASALSFLPICHIFERVILYIYTVSY
;
A
#
# COMPACT_ATOMS: atom_id res chain seq x y z
N MET A 1 -7.14 13.47 17.74
CA MET A 1 -5.65 13.46 17.64
C MET A 1 -5.32 13.60 16.16
N THR A 2 -4.46 14.51 15.78
CA THR A 2 -4.06 14.71 14.38
C THR A 2 -3.22 13.51 13.92
N PRO A 3 -3.44 12.97 12.70
CA PRO A 3 -2.60 11.90 12.15
C PRO A 3 -1.12 12.30 12.11
N THR A 4 -0.24 11.40 12.51
CA THR A 4 1.22 11.57 12.48
C THR A 4 1.92 10.54 11.60
N ARG A 5 1.22 9.44 11.28
CA ARG A 5 1.67 8.35 10.41
C ARG A 5 0.61 8.06 9.36
N LEU A 6 0.99 7.47 8.25
CA LEU A 6 0.08 7.28 7.11
C LEU A 6 -1.14 6.42 7.43
N PHE A 7 -0.98 5.39 8.23
CA PHE A 7 -2.11 4.54 8.64
C PHE A 7 -3.03 5.19 9.69
N ASP A 8 -2.62 6.31 10.30
CA ASP A 8 -3.48 7.03 11.24
C ASP A 8 -4.65 7.74 10.53
N PHE A 9 -4.52 8.07 9.22
CA PHE A 9 -5.54 8.79 8.48
C PHE A 9 -6.87 8.04 8.41
N ILE A 10 -6.84 6.78 8.02
CA ILE A 10 -8.07 5.98 7.91
C ILE A 10 -8.72 5.72 9.27
N GLU A 11 -7.92 5.57 10.32
CA GLU A 11 -8.44 5.42 11.68
C GLU A 11 -9.04 6.72 12.22
N TYR A 12 -8.44 7.84 11.86
CA TYR A 12 -8.97 9.16 12.16
C TYR A 12 -10.34 9.34 11.49
N GLN A 13 -10.45 9.02 10.18
CA GLN A 13 -11.72 9.05 9.46
C GLN A 13 -12.75 8.12 10.10
N ASN A 14 -12.37 6.89 10.43
CA ASN A 14 -13.29 5.92 11.06
C ASN A 14 -13.87 6.41 12.40
N LYS A 15 -13.09 7.19 13.14
CA LYS A 15 -13.53 7.76 14.44
C LYS A 15 -14.34 9.04 14.30
N LYS A 16 -14.07 9.84 13.28
CA LYS A 16 -14.62 11.19 13.16
C LYS A 16 -15.81 11.30 12.20
N ALA A 17 -15.71 10.64 11.07
CA ALA A 17 -16.73 10.65 10.03
C ALA A 17 -16.64 9.38 9.18
N PRO A 18 -17.07 8.23 9.71
CA PRO A 18 -17.06 6.99 8.96
C PRO A 18 -17.97 7.10 7.72
N LEU A 19 -17.47 6.63 6.58
CA LEU A 19 -18.16 6.67 5.31
C LEU A 19 -18.69 5.29 4.94
N GLU A 20 -19.91 5.22 4.40
CA GLU A 20 -20.49 3.99 3.85
C GLU A 20 -19.79 3.52 2.57
N LYS A 21 -19.18 4.43 1.82
CA LYS A 21 -18.43 4.16 0.59
C LYS A 21 -17.09 4.90 0.66
N ALA A 22 -16.16 4.40 1.48
CA ALA A 22 -14.86 5.03 1.66
C ALA A 22 -13.90 4.75 0.50
N PHE A 23 -13.84 3.50 0.06
CA PHE A 23 -13.04 3.07 -1.10
C PHE A 23 -13.91 2.26 -2.05
N THR A 24 -13.84 2.60 -3.32
CA THR A 24 -14.67 1.97 -4.36
C THR A 24 -13.82 1.62 -5.57
N THR A 25 -13.93 0.39 -6.04
CA THR A 25 -13.24 -0.09 -7.24
C THR A 25 -14.27 -0.74 -8.18
N LYS A 26 -14.04 -0.61 -9.49
CA LYS A 26 -14.90 -1.22 -10.51
C LYS A 26 -14.34 -2.55 -10.96
N TYR A 27 -15.04 -3.66 -10.66
CA TYR A 27 -14.70 -5.00 -11.08
C TYR A 27 -15.72 -5.50 -12.11
N ASN A 28 -15.26 -5.90 -13.28
CA ASN A 28 -16.13 -6.44 -14.35
C ASN A 28 -17.36 -5.53 -14.65
N GLY A 29 -17.17 -4.23 -14.60
CA GLY A 29 -18.24 -3.28 -14.86
C GLY A 29 -19.10 -2.90 -13.65
N VAL A 30 -18.95 -3.58 -12.50
CA VAL A 30 -19.71 -3.34 -11.26
C VAL A 30 -18.85 -2.58 -10.25
N TRP A 31 -19.41 -1.54 -9.63
CA TRP A 31 -18.77 -0.80 -8.57
C TRP A 31 -18.96 -1.52 -7.22
N GLU A 32 -17.85 -1.88 -6.58
CA GLU A 32 -17.82 -2.48 -5.25
C GLU A 32 -17.16 -1.53 -4.27
N SER A 33 -17.80 -1.30 -3.12
CA SER A 33 -17.35 -0.34 -2.12
C SER A 33 -17.06 -1.03 -0.79
N LEU A 34 -16.04 -0.55 -0.10
CA LEU A 34 -15.85 -0.81 1.31
C LEU A 34 -16.21 0.46 2.11
N ASN A 35 -16.92 0.28 3.21
CA ASN A 35 -17.05 1.35 4.18
C ASN A 35 -15.75 1.48 5.01
N THR A 36 -15.63 2.59 5.74
CA THR A 36 -14.40 2.89 6.50
C THR A 36 -14.06 1.79 7.51
N GLN A 37 -15.07 1.24 8.21
CA GLN A 37 -14.85 0.18 9.20
C GLN A 37 -14.40 -1.13 8.55
N GLN A 38 -15.00 -1.51 7.42
CA GLN A 38 -14.60 -2.70 6.66
C GLN A 38 -13.15 -2.57 6.19
N PHE A 39 -12.78 -1.38 5.68
CA PHE A 39 -11.41 -1.10 5.25
C PHE A 39 -10.42 -1.23 6.42
N CYS A 40 -10.73 -0.65 7.59
CA CYS A 40 -9.91 -0.79 8.79
C CYS A 40 -9.75 -2.26 9.21
N ASN A 41 -10.84 -3.03 9.21
CA ASN A 41 -10.82 -4.43 9.60
C ASN A 41 -9.95 -5.26 8.66
N GLN A 42 -10.14 -5.10 7.34
CA GLN A 42 -9.35 -5.85 6.34
C GLN A 42 -7.87 -5.45 6.35
N SER A 43 -7.54 -4.17 6.49
CA SER A 43 -6.14 -3.76 6.61
C SER A 43 -5.49 -4.31 7.89
N HIS A 44 -6.25 -4.44 8.97
CA HIS A 44 -5.77 -5.09 10.20
C HIS A 44 -5.57 -6.61 10.02
N GLN A 45 -6.47 -7.30 9.29
CA GLN A 45 -6.27 -8.70 8.90
C GLN A 45 -4.97 -8.88 8.10
N ILE A 46 -4.71 -8.00 7.13
CA ILE A 46 -3.46 -7.99 6.36
C ILE A 46 -2.25 -7.80 7.29
N SER A 47 -2.32 -6.90 8.25
CA SER A 47 -1.24 -6.71 9.24
C SER A 47 -0.94 -8.00 10.00
N ARG A 48 -1.97 -8.73 10.49
CA ARG A 48 -1.83 -10.02 11.16
C ARG A 48 -1.19 -11.07 10.25
N ALA A 49 -1.67 -11.17 9.01
CA ALA A 49 -1.12 -12.08 8.02
C ALA A 49 0.36 -11.83 7.74
N LEU A 50 0.75 -10.59 7.53
CA LEU A 50 2.15 -10.22 7.28
C LEU A 50 3.05 -10.56 8.48
N LEU A 51 2.57 -10.38 9.72
CA LEU A 51 3.28 -10.85 10.91
C LEU A 51 3.42 -12.37 10.93
N SER A 52 2.38 -13.13 10.59
CA SER A 52 2.42 -14.60 10.47
C SER A 52 3.43 -15.06 9.41
N LEU A 53 3.61 -14.27 8.34
CA LEU A 53 4.62 -14.50 7.30
C LEU A 53 6.05 -14.08 7.73
N GLY A 54 6.23 -13.59 8.96
CA GLY A 54 7.52 -13.23 9.54
C GLY A 54 8.06 -11.87 9.11
N ILE A 55 7.22 -10.97 8.61
CA ILE A 55 7.61 -9.60 8.25
C ILE A 55 8.06 -8.83 9.51
N LYS A 56 9.22 -8.21 9.39
CA LYS A 56 9.84 -7.39 10.43
C LYS A 56 9.68 -5.89 10.11
N PRO A 57 9.88 -5.01 11.11
CA PRO A 57 9.97 -3.58 10.82
C PRO A 57 11.06 -3.30 9.79
N GLN A 58 10.77 -2.37 8.88
CA GLN A 58 11.65 -1.95 7.78
C GLN A 58 11.90 -3.02 6.70
N ASP A 59 11.25 -4.20 6.74
CA ASP A 59 11.19 -5.11 5.59
C ASP A 59 10.42 -4.43 4.44
N LYS A 60 10.86 -4.66 3.21
CA LYS A 60 10.30 -4.02 2.01
C LYS A 60 9.35 -4.97 1.31
N ILE A 61 8.23 -4.42 0.89
CA ILE A 61 7.19 -5.11 0.12
C ILE A 61 6.95 -4.31 -1.15
N ALA A 62 7.17 -4.93 -2.31
CA ALA A 62 6.95 -4.31 -3.60
C ALA A 62 5.47 -4.39 -4.01
N MET A 63 4.98 -3.34 -4.65
CA MET A 63 3.61 -3.26 -5.12
C MET A 63 3.56 -2.68 -6.54
N ILE A 64 2.99 -3.44 -7.48
CA ILE A 64 2.93 -3.10 -8.90
C ILE A 64 1.48 -3.22 -9.37
N SER A 65 0.87 -2.12 -9.77
CA SER A 65 -0.53 -2.14 -10.20
C SER A 65 -0.74 -1.30 -11.45
N SER A 66 -1.39 -1.90 -12.45
CA SER A 66 -1.75 -1.24 -13.69
C SER A 66 -2.92 -0.27 -13.54
N THR A 67 -3.71 -0.42 -12.47
CA THR A 67 -4.85 0.44 -12.15
C THR A 67 -4.89 0.72 -10.66
N ASN A 68 -5.45 1.87 -10.27
CA ASN A 68 -5.73 2.18 -8.88
C ASN A 68 -6.88 1.30 -8.38
N ARG A 69 -6.73 0.73 -7.19
CA ARG A 69 -7.69 -0.24 -6.66
C ARG A 69 -7.64 -0.32 -5.13
N THR A 70 -8.76 -0.70 -4.55
CA THR A 70 -8.94 -0.78 -3.10
C THR A 70 -7.94 -1.74 -2.44
N GLU A 71 -7.62 -2.86 -3.07
CA GLU A 71 -6.69 -3.87 -2.55
C GLU A 71 -5.28 -3.31 -2.35
N TRP A 72 -4.84 -2.46 -3.28
CA TRP A 72 -3.54 -1.79 -3.15
C TRP A 72 -3.51 -0.95 -1.87
N ASN A 73 -4.56 -0.17 -1.62
CA ASN A 73 -4.65 0.66 -0.42
C ASN A 73 -4.74 -0.16 0.86
N LEU A 74 -5.46 -1.29 0.84
CA LEU A 74 -5.55 -2.22 1.98
C LEU A 74 -4.19 -2.78 2.36
N ILE A 75 -3.41 -3.25 1.36
CA ILE A 75 -2.05 -3.77 1.58
C ILE A 75 -1.14 -2.66 2.09
N ASP A 76 -1.18 -1.46 1.48
CA ASP A 76 -0.35 -0.32 1.90
C ASP A 76 -0.58 0.02 3.38
N ILE A 77 -1.82 0.21 3.80
CA ILE A 77 -2.15 0.52 5.20
C ILE A 77 -1.77 -0.64 6.13
N GLY A 78 -2.03 -1.88 5.72
CA GLY A 78 -1.73 -3.06 6.52
C GLY A 78 -0.23 -3.25 6.78
N LEU A 79 0.62 -3.08 5.76
CA LEU A 79 2.07 -3.19 5.91
C LEU A 79 2.68 -2.04 6.70
N LEU A 80 2.19 -0.80 6.47
CA LEU A 80 2.66 0.38 7.19
C LEU A 80 2.35 0.30 8.69
N ALA A 81 1.20 -0.26 9.06
CA ALA A 81 0.80 -0.40 10.47
C ALA A 81 1.72 -1.32 11.29
N ILE A 82 2.46 -2.21 10.65
CA ILE A 82 3.47 -3.07 11.31
C ILE A 82 4.91 -2.60 11.11
N GLY A 83 5.09 -1.42 10.52
CA GLY A 83 6.40 -0.80 10.29
C GLY A 83 7.16 -1.34 9.08
N ALA A 84 6.50 -2.06 8.17
CA ALA A 84 7.09 -2.45 6.89
C ALA A 84 7.07 -1.27 5.91
N VAL A 85 7.89 -1.35 4.86
CA VAL A 85 8.10 -0.28 3.89
C VAL A 85 7.50 -0.65 2.55
N ASN A 86 6.68 0.23 1.97
CA ASN A 86 6.12 0.06 0.64
C ASN A 86 7.13 0.46 -0.44
N VAL A 87 7.32 -0.39 -1.44
CA VAL A 87 8.10 -0.11 -2.66
C VAL A 87 7.15 -0.13 -3.86
N PRO A 88 6.48 1.00 -4.16
CA PRO A 88 5.55 1.09 -5.27
C PRO A 88 6.32 1.23 -6.58
N LEU A 89 5.96 0.41 -7.60
CA LEU A 89 6.63 0.39 -8.89
C LEU A 89 5.64 0.63 -10.02
N TYR A 90 6.11 1.28 -11.09
CA TYR A 90 5.32 1.46 -12.30
C TYR A 90 5.12 0.12 -13.03
N PRO A 91 3.92 -0.17 -13.55
CA PRO A 91 3.64 -1.41 -14.30
C PRO A 91 4.30 -1.43 -15.69
N THR A 92 4.76 -0.26 -16.15
CA THR A 92 5.29 -0.07 -17.52
C THR A 92 6.80 -0.21 -17.64
N ILE A 93 7.52 -0.43 -16.54
CA ILE A 93 8.97 -0.64 -16.60
C ILE A 93 9.32 -2.06 -17.08
N THR A 94 10.58 -2.27 -17.42
CA THR A 94 11.07 -3.55 -17.97
C THR A 94 11.26 -4.60 -16.87
N SER A 95 11.41 -5.86 -17.24
CA SER A 95 11.75 -6.93 -16.31
C SER A 95 13.13 -6.72 -15.67
N GLU A 96 14.08 -6.17 -16.43
CA GLU A 96 15.42 -5.83 -15.96
C GLU A 96 15.38 -4.74 -14.88
N ASP A 97 14.52 -3.73 -15.05
CA ASP A 97 14.30 -2.71 -14.04
C ASP A 97 13.67 -3.31 -12.77
N TYR A 98 12.70 -4.22 -12.93
CA TYR A 98 12.15 -4.95 -11.76
C TYR A 98 13.22 -5.78 -11.05
N GLU A 99 14.06 -6.52 -11.80
CA GLU A 99 15.16 -7.29 -11.21
C GLU A 99 16.09 -6.39 -10.39
N TYR A 100 16.50 -5.27 -10.98
CA TYR A 100 17.37 -4.30 -10.30
C TYR A 100 16.70 -3.75 -9.03
N ILE A 101 15.48 -3.23 -9.14
CA ILE A 101 14.80 -2.57 -8.02
C ILE A 101 14.47 -3.55 -6.89
N LEU A 102 13.98 -4.74 -7.21
CA LEU A 102 13.64 -5.75 -6.22
C LEU A 102 14.88 -6.25 -5.46
N ASN A 103 16.02 -6.41 -6.15
CA ASN A 103 17.29 -6.74 -5.51
C ASN A 103 17.82 -5.56 -4.67
N HIS A 104 17.83 -4.34 -5.21
CA HIS A 104 18.36 -3.16 -4.54
C HIS A 104 17.54 -2.79 -3.29
N SER A 105 16.21 -2.96 -3.34
CA SER A 105 15.34 -2.74 -2.18
C SER A 105 15.30 -3.92 -1.22
N GLU A 106 15.81 -5.09 -1.62
CA GLU A 106 15.67 -6.35 -0.87
C GLU A 106 14.21 -6.70 -0.56
N SER A 107 13.30 -6.44 -1.54
CA SER A 107 11.87 -6.72 -1.37
C SER A 107 11.61 -8.20 -1.15
N GLN A 108 10.90 -8.53 -0.07
CA GLN A 108 10.63 -9.93 0.32
C GLN A 108 9.36 -10.50 -0.29
N TYR A 109 8.38 -9.65 -0.55
CA TYR A 109 7.11 -9.99 -1.21
C TYR A 109 6.84 -8.99 -2.31
N CYS A 110 6.11 -9.44 -3.34
CA CYS A 110 5.67 -8.58 -4.43
C CYS A 110 4.18 -8.81 -4.68
N PHE A 111 3.40 -7.73 -4.72
CA PHE A 111 1.99 -7.74 -5.12
C PHE A 111 1.87 -7.21 -6.53
N VAL A 112 1.18 -7.94 -7.40
CA VAL A 112 0.98 -7.60 -8.80
C VAL A 112 -0.51 -7.53 -9.13
N SER A 113 -0.92 -6.63 -10.03
CA SER A 113 -2.34 -6.46 -10.33
C SER A 113 -2.91 -7.52 -11.27
N ASP A 114 -2.15 -7.93 -12.30
CA ASP A 114 -2.65 -8.67 -13.46
C ASP A 114 -1.59 -9.59 -14.07
N GLN A 115 -2.00 -10.35 -15.08
CA GLN A 115 -1.16 -11.36 -15.74
C GLN A 115 0.10 -10.76 -16.36
N GLU A 116 0.00 -9.59 -17.03
CA GLU A 116 1.14 -8.98 -17.70
C GLU A 116 2.25 -8.63 -16.71
N VAL A 117 1.89 -8.00 -15.59
CA VAL A 117 2.84 -7.64 -14.53
C VAL A 117 3.38 -8.89 -13.84
N TYR A 118 2.52 -9.89 -13.61
CA TYR A 118 2.94 -11.17 -13.02
C TYR A 118 4.01 -11.85 -13.87
N ASP A 119 3.80 -11.95 -15.19
CA ASP A 119 4.73 -12.60 -16.10
C ASP A 119 6.11 -11.92 -16.10
N LYS A 120 6.13 -10.57 -16.08
CA LYS A 120 7.36 -9.79 -15.97
C LYS A 120 8.14 -10.07 -14.69
N VAL A 121 7.45 -10.15 -13.56
CA VAL A 121 8.08 -10.42 -12.26
C VAL A 121 8.45 -11.90 -12.11
N LEU A 122 7.64 -12.81 -12.63
CA LEU A 122 7.93 -14.24 -12.61
C LEU A 122 9.19 -14.57 -13.40
N ALA A 123 9.39 -13.92 -14.54
CA ALA A 123 10.58 -14.12 -15.40
C ALA A 123 11.91 -13.80 -14.71
N ILE A 124 11.89 -12.99 -13.66
CA ILE A 124 13.10 -12.59 -12.92
C ILE A 124 13.14 -13.13 -11.48
N LYS A 125 12.14 -13.88 -11.07
CA LYS A 125 11.98 -14.32 -9.66
C LYS A 125 13.22 -15.02 -9.12
N ASP A 126 13.79 -15.93 -9.90
CA ASP A 126 14.96 -16.72 -9.47
C ASP A 126 16.25 -15.90 -9.37
N LYS A 127 16.27 -14.71 -9.98
CA LYS A 127 17.38 -13.75 -9.89
C LYS A 127 17.26 -12.80 -8.71
N VAL A 128 16.08 -12.75 -8.05
CA VAL A 128 15.80 -11.90 -6.88
C VAL A 128 15.81 -12.75 -5.61
N LYS A 129 16.96 -12.86 -4.97
CA LYS A 129 17.18 -13.76 -3.83
C LYS A 129 16.32 -13.43 -2.60
N SER A 130 15.95 -12.16 -2.42
CA SER A 130 15.10 -11.71 -1.32
C SER A 130 13.62 -12.06 -1.50
N LEU A 131 13.17 -12.26 -2.76
CA LEU A 131 11.76 -12.42 -3.10
C LEU A 131 11.24 -13.82 -2.74
N LYS A 132 10.48 -13.91 -1.68
CA LYS A 132 9.92 -15.16 -1.14
C LYS A 132 8.68 -15.61 -1.91
N LYS A 133 7.74 -14.70 -2.18
CA LYS A 133 6.45 -15.00 -2.82
C LYS A 133 5.91 -13.80 -3.59
N ILE A 134 5.17 -14.09 -4.65
CA ILE A 134 4.39 -13.11 -5.42
C ILE A 134 2.92 -13.39 -5.11
N TYR A 135 2.16 -12.33 -4.86
CA TYR A 135 0.70 -12.34 -4.72
C TYR A 135 0.07 -11.53 -5.84
N SER A 136 -1.05 -11.97 -6.36
CA SER A 136 -1.82 -11.23 -7.35
C SER A 136 -3.10 -10.65 -6.76
N PHE A 137 -3.51 -9.49 -7.28
CA PHE A 137 -4.84 -8.94 -6.97
C PHE A 137 -5.93 -9.64 -7.77
N ASN A 138 -5.72 -9.84 -9.08
CA ASN A 138 -6.61 -10.66 -9.90
C ASN A 138 -6.37 -12.15 -9.66
N SER A 139 -7.35 -12.99 -9.99
CA SER A 139 -7.12 -14.44 -10.02
C SER A 139 -6.23 -14.78 -11.21
N ILE A 140 -5.04 -15.34 -10.94
CA ILE A 140 -4.04 -15.74 -11.93
C ILE A 140 -3.65 -17.18 -11.64
N GLU A 141 -3.72 -18.05 -12.66
CA GLU A 141 -3.31 -19.44 -12.51
C GLU A 141 -1.84 -19.57 -12.10
N GLY A 142 -1.56 -20.38 -11.10
CA GLY A 142 -0.20 -20.57 -10.57
C GLY A 142 0.34 -19.43 -9.70
N CYS A 143 -0.42 -18.35 -9.49
CA CYS A 143 -0.07 -17.26 -8.58
C CYS A 143 -0.95 -17.27 -7.34
N ALA A 144 -0.35 -17.08 -6.18
CA ALA A 144 -1.08 -16.88 -4.92
C ALA A 144 -1.95 -15.62 -5.01
N ASN A 145 -3.19 -15.68 -4.53
CA ASN A 145 -4.05 -14.51 -4.51
C ASN A 145 -3.91 -13.73 -3.19
N TRP A 146 -3.96 -12.40 -3.24
CA TRP A 146 -3.87 -11.55 -2.05
C TRP A 146 -4.93 -11.87 -0.98
N LYS A 147 -6.06 -12.44 -1.37
CA LYS A 147 -7.13 -12.85 -0.44
C LYS A 147 -6.67 -13.92 0.55
N GLU A 148 -5.62 -14.70 0.21
CA GLU A 148 -4.99 -15.62 1.17
C GLU A 148 -4.53 -14.88 2.43
N LEU A 149 -4.13 -13.59 2.31
CA LEU A 149 -3.76 -12.80 3.48
C LEU A 149 -4.95 -12.50 4.39
N LEU A 150 -6.15 -12.33 3.83
CA LEU A 150 -7.36 -12.16 4.63
C LEU A 150 -7.67 -13.44 5.40
N GLU A 151 -7.52 -14.61 4.76
CA GLU A 151 -7.72 -15.91 5.39
C GLU A 151 -6.67 -16.18 6.50
N ILE A 152 -5.38 -15.96 6.20
CA ILE A 152 -4.28 -16.09 7.20
C ILE A 152 -4.51 -15.15 8.38
N GLY A 153 -4.94 -13.92 8.11
CA GLY A 153 -5.17 -12.89 9.13
C GLY A 153 -6.54 -12.92 9.78
N ASP A 154 -7.39 -13.90 9.51
CA ASP A 154 -8.74 -13.97 10.10
C ASP A 154 -8.70 -14.38 11.59
N ASN A 155 -7.64 -15.06 12.03
CA ASN A 155 -7.43 -15.33 13.45
C ASN A 155 -6.92 -14.08 14.21
N THR A 156 -7.15 -14.02 15.52
CA THR A 156 -6.77 -12.90 16.38
C THR A 156 -5.47 -13.12 17.15
N GLU A 157 -4.76 -14.20 16.89
CA GLU A 157 -3.54 -14.58 17.64
C GLU A 157 -2.47 -13.48 17.62
N ASN A 158 -2.37 -12.76 16.51
CA ASN A 158 -1.40 -11.68 16.31
C ASN A 158 -1.92 -10.27 16.67
N ASP A 159 -3.12 -10.10 17.20
CA ASP A 159 -3.68 -8.77 17.49
C ASP A 159 -2.79 -7.96 18.43
N GLU A 160 -2.31 -8.56 19.50
CA GLU A 160 -1.41 -7.89 20.44
C GLU A 160 -0.07 -7.54 19.79
N ALA A 161 0.45 -8.41 18.93
CA ALA A 161 1.69 -8.16 18.19
C ALA A 161 1.50 -7.01 17.18
N VAL A 162 0.40 -6.97 16.44
CA VAL A 162 0.06 -5.85 15.55
C VAL A 162 -0.03 -4.55 16.34
N ARG A 163 -0.74 -4.56 17.49
CA ARG A 163 -0.87 -3.39 18.35
C ARG A 163 0.48 -2.87 18.84
N LYS A 164 1.35 -3.75 19.30
CA LYS A 164 2.71 -3.38 19.73
C LYS A 164 3.54 -2.79 18.59
N ARG A 165 3.51 -3.42 17.41
CA ARG A 165 4.21 -2.91 16.22
C ARG A 165 3.71 -1.52 15.85
N LYS A 166 2.40 -1.34 15.76
CA LYS A 166 1.76 -0.08 15.40
C LYS A 166 2.12 1.06 16.36
N VAL A 167 2.18 0.79 17.66
CA VAL A 167 2.61 1.78 18.66
C VAL A 167 4.09 2.12 18.52
N ALA A 168 4.91 1.15 18.12
CA ALA A 168 6.35 1.33 17.97
C ALA A 168 6.75 2.09 16.70
N VAL A 169 5.89 2.18 15.69
CA VAL A 169 6.17 2.96 14.46
C VAL A 169 6.22 4.44 14.77
N LEU A 170 7.35 5.07 14.45
CA LEU A 170 7.56 6.50 14.64
C LEU A 170 7.22 7.29 13.36
N PRO A 171 6.85 8.57 13.46
CA PRO A 171 6.67 9.44 12.31
C PRO A 171 7.91 9.56 11.42
N THR A 172 9.09 9.44 12.01
CA THR A 172 10.39 9.48 11.32
C THR A 172 10.78 8.17 10.65
N ASP A 173 10.07 7.07 10.91
CA ASP A 173 10.36 5.80 10.27
C ASP A 173 10.09 5.86 8.77
N LEU A 174 10.89 5.12 8.01
CA LEU A 174 10.74 4.99 6.57
C LEU A 174 9.39 4.32 6.24
N ALA A 175 8.58 4.98 5.43
CA ALA A 175 7.28 4.49 5.00
C ALA A 175 7.29 3.94 3.57
N THR A 176 8.08 4.56 2.68
CA THR A 176 8.10 4.16 1.28
C THR A 176 9.42 4.50 0.60
N ILE A 177 9.78 3.70 -0.41
CA ILE A 177 10.91 3.97 -1.31
C ILE A 177 10.35 4.09 -2.72
N ILE A 178 10.43 5.27 -3.32
CA ILE A 178 9.94 5.54 -4.67
C ILE A 178 11.12 5.61 -5.63
N TYR A 179 11.15 4.70 -6.58
CA TYR A 179 12.21 4.67 -7.59
C TYR A 179 11.92 5.63 -8.73
N THR A 180 12.92 6.44 -9.05
CA THR A 180 12.87 7.40 -10.16
C THR A 180 13.99 7.11 -11.15
N SER A 181 13.78 7.43 -12.44
CA SER A 181 14.85 7.38 -13.45
C SER A 181 15.95 8.37 -13.08
N GLY A 182 17.09 7.86 -12.64
CA GLY A 182 18.25 8.71 -12.37
C GLY A 182 18.82 9.30 -13.67
N THR A 183 19.44 10.47 -13.57
CA THR A 183 20.17 11.11 -14.70
C THR A 183 21.28 10.21 -15.27
N THR A 184 21.70 9.20 -14.54
CA THR A 184 22.74 8.22 -14.90
C THR A 184 22.16 6.94 -15.51
N GLY A 185 20.85 6.84 -15.75
CA GLY A 185 20.18 5.68 -16.30
C GLY A 185 19.81 4.59 -15.27
N THR A 186 20.46 4.54 -14.11
CA THR A 186 20.12 3.58 -13.04
C THR A 186 19.06 4.15 -12.12
N PRO A 187 17.95 3.44 -11.85
CA PRO A 187 16.91 3.92 -10.93
C PRO A 187 17.45 4.19 -9.53
N LYS A 188 17.03 5.34 -8.95
CA LYS A 188 17.38 5.74 -7.58
C LYS A 188 16.15 5.68 -6.69
N GLY A 189 16.29 5.08 -5.50
CA GLY A 189 15.22 4.99 -4.51
C GLY A 189 15.15 6.23 -3.63
N VAL A 190 14.11 7.04 -3.78
CA VAL A 190 13.82 8.18 -2.90
C VAL A 190 13.14 7.65 -1.65
N MET A 191 13.78 7.83 -0.50
CA MET A 191 13.31 7.38 0.80
C MET A 191 12.43 8.45 1.44
N LEU A 192 11.18 8.12 1.77
CA LEU A 192 10.23 9.02 2.42
C LEU A 192 9.75 8.41 3.73
N SER A 193 9.85 9.18 4.83
CA SER A 193 9.29 8.82 6.12
C SER A 193 7.77 9.05 6.15
N HIS A 194 7.10 8.55 7.20
CA HIS A 194 5.70 8.89 7.43
C HIS A 194 5.51 10.39 7.53
N GLU A 195 6.34 11.12 8.29
CA GLU A 195 6.20 12.56 8.49
C GLU A 195 6.41 13.38 7.21
N ASN A 196 7.28 12.94 6.29
CA ASN A 196 7.47 13.63 5.00
C ASN A 196 6.16 13.68 4.21
N VAL A 197 5.44 12.57 4.16
CA VAL A 197 4.17 12.50 3.44
C VAL A 197 3.04 13.16 4.24
N VAL A 198 2.95 12.88 5.54
CA VAL A 198 1.92 13.46 6.43
C VAL A 198 1.96 14.98 6.44
N SER A 199 3.15 15.59 6.56
CA SER A 199 3.29 17.06 6.56
C SER A 199 2.78 17.65 5.25
N ASN A 200 3.07 17.01 4.12
CA ASN A 200 2.57 17.44 2.82
C ASN A 200 1.04 17.31 2.72
N VAL A 201 0.48 16.18 3.16
CA VAL A 201 -0.97 15.95 3.20
C VAL A 201 -1.68 17.03 4.02
N LEU A 202 -1.22 17.27 5.25
CA LEU A 202 -1.85 18.22 6.17
C LEU A 202 -1.74 19.67 5.64
N SER A 203 -0.60 20.05 5.07
CA SER A 203 -0.42 21.37 4.47
C SER A 203 -1.27 21.58 3.23
N SER A 204 -1.42 20.53 2.38
CA SER A 204 -2.18 20.60 1.14
C SER A 204 -3.68 20.55 1.39
N SER A 205 -4.15 19.78 2.38
CA SER A 205 -5.59 19.66 2.70
C SER A 205 -6.22 21.01 3.04
N THR A 206 -5.47 21.93 3.65
CA THR A 206 -5.97 23.28 3.97
C THR A 206 -6.24 24.15 2.73
N ARG A 207 -5.75 23.75 1.56
CA ARG A 207 -5.90 24.48 0.30
C ARG A 207 -7.00 23.94 -0.60
N LEU A 208 -7.55 22.79 -0.29
CA LEU A 208 -8.63 22.17 -1.05
C LEU A 208 -9.97 22.45 -0.36
N PRO A 209 -10.90 23.13 -1.02
CA PRO A 209 -12.23 23.41 -0.46
C PRO A 209 -13.13 22.17 -0.55
N LEU A 210 -12.74 21.08 0.10
CA LEU A 210 -13.52 19.86 0.15
C LEU A 210 -14.63 19.99 1.20
N THR A 211 -15.86 19.69 0.81
CA THR A 211 -16.98 19.60 1.74
C THR A 211 -17.00 18.22 2.38
N ILE A 212 -16.97 18.19 3.69
CA ILE A 212 -16.98 16.95 4.48
C ILE A 212 -18.19 16.09 4.11
N GLY A 213 -17.97 14.84 3.74
CA GLY A 213 -19.01 13.84 3.53
C GLY A 213 -19.67 13.79 2.16
N ASP A 214 -19.53 14.82 1.32
CA ASP A 214 -20.23 14.91 0.02
C ASP A 214 -19.30 14.75 -1.19
N ALA A 215 -18.00 14.72 -1.00
CA ALA A 215 -17.04 14.68 -2.08
C ALA A 215 -16.72 13.24 -2.50
N SER A 216 -16.86 12.95 -3.78
CA SER A 216 -16.32 11.73 -4.41
C SER A 216 -15.21 12.11 -5.36
N ALA A 217 -14.11 11.36 -5.33
CA ALA A 217 -12.96 11.61 -6.19
C ALA A 217 -12.63 10.38 -7.03
N LEU A 218 -12.25 10.60 -8.28
CA LEU A 218 -11.71 9.55 -9.13
C LEU A 218 -10.20 9.49 -8.98
N SER A 219 -9.69 8.40 -8.42
CA SER A 219 -8.28 8.08 -8.37
C SER A 219 -7.85 7.51 -9.73
N PHE A 220 -7.10 8.27 -10.53
CA PHE A 220 -6.72 7.90 -11.90
C PHE A 220 -5.26 8.13 -12.25
N LEU A 221 -4.53 8.93 -11.46
CA LEU A 221 -3.10 9.07 -11.62
C LEU A 221 -2.39 7.82 -11.07
N PRO A 222 -1.20 7.46 -11.57
CA PRO A 222 -0.53 6.26 -11.09
C PRO A 222 -0.31 6.26 -9.57
N ILE A 223 -0.88 5.28 -8.87
CA ILE A 223 -0.81 5.19 -7.40
C ILE A 223 0.63 4.94 -6.88
N CYS A 224 1.51 4.44 -7.73
CA CYS A 224 2.94 4.33 -7.45
C CYS A 224 3.64 5.70 -7.40
N HIS A 225 3.01 6.76 -7.93
CA HIS A 225 3.54 8.10 -7.86
C HIS A 225 3.11 8.79 -6.56
N ILE A 226 4.04 9.49 -5.90
CA ILE A 226 3.78 10.12 -4.59
C ILE A 226 2.63 11.12 -4.63
N PHE A 227 2.42 11.81 -5.75
CA PHE A 227 1.35 12.80 -5.89
C PHE A 227 -0.03 12.18 -5.70
N GLU A 228 -0.32 11.06 -6.37
CA GLU A 228 -1.60 10.35 -6.20
C GLU A 228 -1.78 9.83 -4.77
N ARG A 229 -0.72 9.30 -4.15
CA ARG A 229 -0.78 8.86 -2.76
C ARG A 229 -1.09 10.01 -1.81
N VAL A 230 -0.48 11.18 -1.99
CA VAL A 230 -0.79 12.38 -1.19
C VAL A 230 -2.26 12.76 -1.36
N ILE A 231 -2.77 12.77 -2.59
CA ILE A 231 -4.19 13.09 -2.87
C ILE A 231 -5.13 12.12 -2.16
N LEU A 232 -4.86 10.81 -2.22
CA LEU A 232 -5.66 9.81 -1.52
C LEU A 232 -5.73 10.07 -0.01
N TYR A 233 -4.59 10.40 0.62
CA TYR A 233 -4.58 10.74 2.04
C TYR A 233 -5.29 12.07 2.33
N ILE A 234 -5.23 13.05 1.42
CA ILE A 234 -6.00 14.30 1.57
C ILE A 234 -7.50 13.99 1.60
N TYR A 235 -8.00 13.17 0.67
CA TYR A 235 -9.42 12.75 0.71
C TYR A 235 -9.77 12.01 1.99
N THR A 236 -8.86 11.18 2.51
CA THR A 236 -9.08 10.44 3.75
C THR A 236 -9.14 11.35 4.99
N VAL A 237 -8.44 12.48 5.01
CA VAL A 237 -8.44 13.43 6.13
C VAL A 237 -9.51 14.51 6.00
N SER A 238 -9.94 14.78 4.78
CA SER A 238 -10.95 15.82 4.49
C SER A 238 -12.38 15.30 4.47
N TYR A 239 -12.54 13.97 4.50
CA TYR A 239 -13.78 13.16 4.45
C TYR A 239 -15.06 13.91 4.07
#